data_4df8fbaa93c01bef50eadee278354b18
#
_entry.id   4df8fbaa93c01bef50eadee278354b18
#
_cell.length_a   1.000
_cell.length_b   1.000
_cell.length_c   1.000
_cell.angle_alpha   90.00
_cell.angle_beta   90.00
_cell.angle_gamma   90.00
#
_symmetry.space_group_name_H-M   'P 1'
#
loop_
_entity.id
_entity.type
_entity.pdbx_description
1 polymer ?
#
loop_
_entity_poly.entity_id
_entity_poly.type
_entity_poly.pdbx_seq_one_letter_code
_entity_poly.pdbx_strand_id
1 'polypeptide(L)'
;FIVHRKSYGWRNGKEDCWTDYVQPNNFFIDNNMRDFRGWDVSVLGEVHDISFGQLCEQFASSPQEYRQLRDIYKWAARKDYIATYAERFGYSRLENYDFLFTSEPGRCRVIEIWRKEQKPRYRCHDYQNGDIFKIDEEDYAQVVLTENEERMRMAKEAGMPEDEVPLIKATWFVDDYWYFYYLSPFGDILREGETPYEHGSHPYVFKAYPFIDGEIHSFVADVIDQQRYTNRLITLYDWIMRASAKGVLMMPEDCLPDGVSIDDIAESWTEFNGVIVYKPSKSGKVPEQVANNSTNIGIAELLNMQLKFFEDISGVTGALQGKPGYSGESASHYNQQTENATKSLLDLLECFSCFVVDGAYKDVKNMQQFYDSKRVFNIAGKSGAQIEYDPKKIRDVEFDLSITESTSTPAYRHLANDMLMQLYQSQAISVEQLLEHGDFPFADELLQSIKSQKEQLEQGKVPDGLSPELMAQAQQGANMQAVNKLNNAIRQ
;
A
#
# COMPACT_ATOMS: atom_id res chain seq x y z
N PHE A 1 4.54 -5.36 4.34
CA PHE A 1 5.44 -4.22 4.16
C PHE A 1 5.32 -3.69 2.74
N ILE A 2 4.87 -2.46 2.61
CA ILE A 2 4.67 -1.77 1.32
C ILE A 2 5.55 -0.53 1.30
N VAL A 3 6.23 -0.29 0.18
CA VAL A 3 7.05 0.89 -0.03
C VAL A 3 6.61 1.59 -1.30
N HIS A 4 6.33 2.87 -1.20
CA HIS A 4 6.07 3.73 -2.33
C HIS A 4 7.18 4.79 -2.45
N ARG A 5 7.54 5.10 -3.68
CA ARG A 5 8.40 6.23 -4.01
C ARG A 5 7.58 7.33 -4.66
N LYS A 6 7.69 8.53 -4.14
CA LYS A 6 7.05 9.74 -4.67
C LYS A 6 8.06 10.48 -5.52
N SER A 7 7.71 10.78 -6.75
CA SER A 7 8.58 11.48 -7.69
C SER A 7 7.80 12.47 -8.54
N TYR A 8 8.49 13.44 -9.11
CA TYR A 8 7.95 14.34 -10.11
C TYR A 8 8.74 14.20 -11.40
N GLY A 9 8.08 14.24 -12.54
CA GLY A 9 8.74 14.16 -13.81
C GLY A 9 7.83 13.90 -14.98
N TRP A 10 8.44 13.92 -16.16
CA TRP A 10 7.77 13.67 -17.43
C TRP A 10 7.71 12.17 -17.72
N ARG A 11 6.48 11.63 -17.84
CA ARG A 11 6.26 10.22 -18.22
C ARG A 11 5.03 10.13 -19.16
N ASN A 12 5.11 9.31 -20.19
CA ASN A 12 3.99 9.06 -21.11
C ASN A 12 3.38 10.34 -21.72
N GLY A 13 4.19 11.36 -22.02
CA GLY A 13 3.72 12.62 -22.58
C GLY A 13 3.04 13.56 -21.59
N LYS A 14 3.11 13.28 -20.29
CA LYS A 14 2.53 14.10 -19.22
C LYS A 14 3.56 14.34 -18.12
N GLU A 15 3.63 15.58 -17.67
CA GLU A 15 4.41 15.98 -16.52
C GLU A 15 3.50 15.97 -15.28
N ASP A 16 3.85 15.14 -14.29
CA ASP A 16 3.00 14.93 -13.13
C ASP A 16 3.78 14.44 -11.92
N CYS A 17 3.12 14.42 -10.75
CA CYS A 17 3.57 13.69 -9.59
C CYS A 17 3.25 12.20 -9.78
N TRP A 18 4.25 11.35 -9.55
CA TRP A 18 4.14 9.91 -9.73
C TRP A 18 4.36 9.18 -8.42
N THR A 19 3.58 8.12 -8.24
CA THR A 19 3.77 7.16 -7.15
C THR A 19 4.20 5.83 -7.75
N ASP A 20 5.42 5.42 -7.44
CA ASP A 20 5.98 4.16 -7.89
C ASP A 20 5.98 3.15 -6.75
N TYR A 21 5.62 1.91 -7.05
CA TYR A 21 5.79 0.80 -6.12
C TYR A 21 7.26 0.38 -6.10
N VAL A 22 7.82 0.28 -4.92
CA VAL A 22 9.19 -0.21 -4.70
C VAL A 22 9.12 -1.65 -4.23
N GLN A 23 9.86 -2.53 -4.89
CA GLN A 23 9.95 -3.92 -4.45
C GLN A 23 10.66 -3.99 -3.09
N PRO A 24 10.07 -4.62 -2.06
CA PRO A 24 10.69 -4.71 -0.73
C PRO A 24 12.10 -5.32 -0.74
N ASN A 25 12.38 -6.23 -1.68
CA ASN A 25 13.70 -6.84 -1.83
C ASN A 25 14.78 -5.88 -2.35
N ASN A 26 14.39 -4.76 -2.94
CA ASN A 26 15.30 -3.75 -3.46
C ASN A 26 15.41 -2.55 -2.52
N PHE A 27 14.62 -2.51 -1.46
CA PHE A 27 14.60 -1.44 -0.49
C PHE A 27 15.32 -1.85 0.79
N PHE A 28 16.18 -0.98 1.30
CA PHE A 28 16.89 -1.19 2.55
C PHE A 28 16.73 0.00 3.49
N ILE A 29 16.74 -0.30 4.77
CA ILE A 29 16.62 0.67 5.86
C ILE A 29 17.68 0.38 6.92
N ASP A 30 17.95 1.38 7.75
CA ASP A 30 18.88 1.26 8.88
C ASP A 30 18.35 0.25 9.92
N ASN A 31 19.23 -0.64 10.37
CA ASN A 31 18.92 -1.61 11.43
C ASN A 31 18.72 -0.98 12.81
N ASN A 32 19.09 0.29 12.99
CA ASN A 32 18.90 1.01 14.25
C ASN A 32 17.49 1.61 14.42
N MET A 33 16.64 1.49 13.41
CA MET A 33 15.26 1.92 13.46
C MET A 33 14.52 1.23 14.62
N ARG A 34 13.76 2.00 15.40
CA ARG A 34 12.92 1.51 16.51
C ARG A 34 11.45 1.84 16.33
N ASP A 35 11.16 2.94 15.64
CA ASP A 35 9.79 3.36 15.35
C ASP A 35 9.30 2.75 14.04
N PHE A 36 8.22 1.96 14.12
CA PHE A 36 7.57 1.37 12.94
C PHE A 36 7.12 2.41 11.90
N ARG A 37 6.94 3.68 12.31
CA ARG A 37 6.59 4.79 11.44
C ARG A 37 7.74 5.25 10.56
N GLY A 38 8.98 4.87 10.92
CA GLY A 38 10.18 5.27 10.20
C GLY A 38 10.65 6.69 10.46
N TRP A 39 10.24 7.33 11.57
CA TRP A 39 10.64 8.70 11.89
C TRP A 39 12.09 8.80 12.38
N ASP A 40 12.59 7.75 12.99
CA ASP A 40 13.93 7.64 13.52
C ASP A 40 14.96 7.05 12.53
N VAL A 41 14.54 6.75 11.31
CA VAL A 41 15.44 6.25 10.26
C VAL A 41 16.50 7.29 9.93
N SER A 42 17.76 6.85 9.92
CA SER A 42 18.92 7.67 9.57
C SER A 42 19.45 7.38 8.17
N VAL A 43 19.28 6.15 7.69
CA VAL A 43 19.73 5.71 6.36
C VAL A 43 18.67 4.80 5.75
N LEU A 44 18.33 5.06 4.52
CA LEU A 44 17.46 4.21 3.70
C LEU A 44 17.82 4.34 2.23
N GLY A 45 17.36 3.41 1.41
CA GLY A 45 17.62 3.51 -0.01
C GLY A 45 16.99 2.40 -0.83
N GLU A 46 17.27 2.45 -2.12
CA GLU A 46 16.74 1.53 -3.11
C GLU A 46 17.86 1.09 -4.08
N VAL A 47 17.82 -0.17 -4.46
CA VAL A 47 18.71 -0.73 -5.48
C VAL A 47 17.95 -0.80 -6.80
N HIS A 48 18.47 -0.10 -7.81
CA HIS A 48 17.89 -0.03 -9.14
C HIS A 48 18.70 -0.87 -10.12
N ASP A 49 18.04 -1.73 -10.88
CA ASP A 49 18.61 -2.46 -12.01
C ASP A 49 18.04 -1.90 -13.31
N ILE A 50 18.76 -0.97 -13.94
CA ILE A 50 18.34 -0.23 -15.12
C ILE A 50 19.16 -0.54 -16.35
N SER A 51 18.62 -0.31 -17.53
CA SER A 51 19.37 -0.45 -18.77
C SER A 51 20.45 0.66 -18.89
N PHE A 52 21.51 0.39 -19.64
CA PHE A 52 22.56 1.39 -19.86
C PHE A 52 22.03 2.68 -20.53
N GLY A 53 21.01 2.56 -21.38
CA GLY A 53 20.33 3.72 -21.98
C GLY A 53 19.65 4.61 -20.93
N GLN A 54 18.88 4.01 -20.01
CA GLN A 54 18.24 4.72 -18.90
C GLN A 54 19.26 5.32 -17.94
N LEU A 55 20.37 4.61 -17.68
CA LEU A 55 21.46 5.15 -16.88
C LEU A 55 22.02 6.43 -17.48
N CYS A 56 22.29 6.42 -18.79
CA CYS A 56 22.82 7.60 -19.48
C CYS A 56 21.81 8.73 -19.54
N GLU A 57 20.53 8.45 -19.70
CA GLU A 57 19.46 9.45 -19.68
C GLU A 57 19.37 10.18 -18.34
N GLN A 58 19.57 9.45 -17.23
CA GLN A 58 19.45 10.00 -15.87
C GLN A 58 20.71 10.71 -15.38
N PHE A 59 21.91 10.22 -15.76
CA PHE A 59 23.16 10.65 -15.16
C PHE A 59 24.18 11.25 -16.14
N ALA A 60 23.91 11.29 -17.44
CA ALA A 60 24.81 11.89 -18.42
C ALA A 60 24.21 13.17 -19.01
N SER A 61 24.78 14.32 -18.67
CA SER A 61 24.45 15.63 -19.27
C SER A 61 25.46 16.03 -20.35
N SER A 62 26.61 15.33 -20.43
CA SER A 62 27.70 15.66 -21.36
C SER A 62 28.28 14.37 -21.99
N PRO A 63 28.91 14.50 -23.21
CA PRO A 63 29.62 13.39 -23.83
C PRO A 63 30.77 12.82 -22.98
N GLN A 64 31.30 13.61 -22.05
CA GLN A 64 32.37 13.21 -21.16
C GLN A 64 31.80 12.27 -20.07
N GLU A 65 30.71 12.66 -19.45
CA GLU A 65 29.99 11.86 -18.46
C GLU A 65 29.50 10.53 -19.05
N TYR A 66 28.99 10.54 -20.29
CA TYR A 66 28.64 9.33 -21.01
C TYR A 66 29.82 8.33 -21.11
N ARG A 67 31.02 8.84 -21.42
CA ARG A 67 32.23 7.99 -21.50
C ARG A 67 32.63 7.45 -20.13
N GLN A 68 32.53 8.27 -19.08
CA GLN A 68 32.80 7.87 -17.70
C GLN A 68 31.84 6.75 -17.26
N LEU A 69 30.53 6.94 -17.48
CA LEU A 69 29.54 5.90 -17.18
C LEU A 69 29.81 4.60 -17.93
N ARG A 70 30.17 4.69 -19.22
CA ARG A 70 30.53 3.52 -20.01
C ARG A 70 31.76 2.81 -19.46
N ASP A 71 32.73 3.55 -18.97
CA ASP A 71 33.94 2.96 -18.39
C ASP A 71 33.69 2.33 -17.03
N ILE A 72 32.87 2.94 -16.17
CA ILE A 72 32.43 2.39 -14.88
C ILE A 72 31.66 1.07 -15.08
N TYR A 73 30.70 1.05 -15.99
CA TYR A 73 29.83 -0.12 -16.22
C TYR A 73 30.34 -1.11 -17.28
N LYS A 74 31.54 -0.87 -17.82
CA LYS A 74 32.18 -1.78 -18.79
C LYS A 74 32.33 -3.21 -18.28
N TRP A 75 32.47 -3.38 -16.99
CA TRP A 75 32.61 -4.67 -16.31
C TRP A 75 31.26 -5.38 -16.14
N ALA A 76 30.17 -4.67 -16.00
CA ALA A 76 28.82 -5.26 -15.89
C ALA A 76 28.39 -6.00 -17.16
N ALA A 77 28.93 -5.61 -18.32
CA ALA A 77 28.67 -6.27 -19.60
C ALA A 77 29.45 -7.58 -19.82
N ARG A 78 30.43 -7.91 -18.98
CA ARG A 78 31.25 -9.12 -19.12
C ARG A 78 30.74 -10.23 -18.19
N LYS A 79 29.97 -11.17 -18.75
CA LYS A 79 29.48 -12.36 -18.04
C LYS A 79 30.58 -13.15 -17.28
N ASP A 80 31.80 -13.16 -17.84
CA ASP A 80 32.91 -13.92 -17.29
C ASP A 80 33.46 -13.33 -15.97
N TYR A 81 33.32 -12.04 -15.75
CA TYR A 81 33.81 -11.38 -14.55
C TYR A 81 32.94 -11.71 -13.32
N ILE A 82 31.63 -11.81 -13.50
CA ILE A 82 30.67 -12.12 -12.42
C ILE A 82 30.95 -13.52 -11.86
N ALA A 83 31.14 -14.53 -12.71
CA ALA A 83 31.45 -15.90 -12.30
C ALA A 83 32.80 -15.98 -11.56
N THR A 84 33.82 -15.31 -12.09
CA THR A 84 35.18 -15.33 -11.51
C THR A 84 35.24 -14.59 -10.18
N TYR A 85 34.46 -13.53 -9.99
CA TYR A 85 34.42 -12.78 -8.73
C TYR A 85 33.68 -13.53 -7.63
N ALA A 86 32.55 -14.16 -7.95
CA ALA A 86 31.78 -15.01 -7.03
C ALA A 86 32.58 -16.24 -6.59
N GLU A 87 33.31 -16.90 -7.51
CA GLU A 87 34.19 -18.03 -7.19
C GLU A 87 35.40 -17.63 -6.35
N ARG A 88 35.99 -16.46 -6.60
CA ARG A 88 37.21 -15.99 -5.94
C ARG A 88 37.02 -15.52 -4.51
N PHE A 89 35.84 -14.98 -4.18
CA PHE A 89 35.50 -14.42 -2.86
C PHE A 89 34.61 -15.33 -2.01
N GLY A 90 34.24 -16.52 -2.51
CA GLY A 90 33.50 -17.52 -1.72
C GLY A 90 32.19 -16.99 -1.15
N TYR A 91 31.50 -16.12 -1.89
CA TYR A 91 30.19 -15.63 -1.47
C TYR A 91 29.22 -16.83 -1.40
N SER A 92 29.10 -17.41 -0.21
CA SER A 92 27.90 -18.15 0.15
C SER A 92 26.72 -17.18 -0.08
N ARG A 93 25.63 -17.67 -0.67
CA ARG A 93 24.38 -16.94 -0.80
C ARG A 93 24.05 -16.31 0.55
N LEU A 94 24.50 -15.09 0.76
CA LEU A 94 23.99 -14.27 1.84
C LEU A 94 22.53 -14.03 1.47
N GLU A 95 21.64 -14.41 2.33
CA GLU A 95 20.18 -14.15 2.23
C GLU A 95 19.86 -12.66 2.18
N ASN A 96 20.88 -11.82 2.24
CA ASN A 96 20.83 -10.36 2.25
C ASN A 96 21.28 -9.78 0.91
N TYR A 97 20.79 -8.62 0.61
CA TYR A 97 20.98 -7.82 -0.61
C TYR A 97 22.36 -8.00 -1.27
N ASP A 98 22.33 -8.46 -2.51
CA ASP A 98 23.53 -8.44 -3.34
C ASP A 98 23.66 -7.06 -4.00
N PHE A 99 24.49 -6.20 -3.40
CA PHE A 99 24.74 -4.86 -3.93
C PHE A 99 25.61 -4.85 -5.19
N LEU A 100 26.31 -5.93 -5.49
CA LEU A 100 27.28 -5.99 -6.57
C LEU A 100 26.68 -6.52 -7.88
N PHE A 101 25.79 -7.49 -7.80
CA PHE A 101 25.34 -8.23 -8.96
C PHE A 101 23.86 -7.99 -9.28
N THR A 102 23.57 -7.80 -10.57
CA THR A 102 22.20 -7.75 -11.05
C THR A 102 21.65 -9.16 -11.25
N SER A 103 20.37 -9.36 -11.03
CA SER A 103 19.69 -10.62 -11.33
C SER A 103 19.60 -10.89 -12.83
N GLU A 104 19.62 -9.84 -13.66
CA GLU A 104 19.51 -9.90 -15.12
C GLU A 104 20.81 -9.46 -15.80
N PRO A 105 21.34 -10.25 -16.75
CA PRO A 105 22.54 -9.89 -17.50
C PRO A 105 22.27 -8.64 -18.37
N GLY A 106 23.24 -7.72 -18.40
CA GLY A 106 23.19 -6.51 -19.22
C GLY A 106 22.47 -5.33 -18.58
N ARG A 107 22.05 -5.45 -17.31
CA ARG A 107 21.58 -4.31 -16.52
C ARG A 107 22.71 -3.67 -15.74
N CYS A 108 22.56 -2.39 -15.49
CA CYS A 108 23.45 -1.60 -14.65
C CYS A 108 22.78 -1.39 -13.30
N ARG A 109 23.48 -1.78 -12.22
CA ARG A 109 23.01 -1.56 -10.87
C ARG A 109 23.38 -0.16 -10.40
N VAL A 110 22.41 0.54 -9.83
CA VAL A 110 22.59 1.84 -9.19
C VAL A 110 22.02 1.73 -7.78
N ILE A 111 22.79 2.18 -6.80
CA ILE A 111 22.39 2.17 -5.40
C ILE A 111 22.02 3.60 -5.03
N GLU A 112 20.76 3.85 -4.77
CA GLU A 112 20.27 5.12 -4.26
C GLU A 112 20.26 5.07 -2.74
N ILE A 113 20.98 5.98 -2.09
CA ILE A 113 21.09 6.07 -0.63
C ILE A 113 20.61 7.44 -0.19
N TRP A 114 19.75 7.47 0.79
CA TRP A 114 19.34 8.67 1.50
C TRP A 114 19.84 8.58 2.92
N ARG A 115 20.53 9.62 3.38
CA ARG A 115 21.12 9.68 4.72
C ARG A 115 20.79 11.01 5.38
N LYS A 116 20.48 10.97 6.68
CA LYS A 116 20.44 12.17 7.50
C LYS A 116 21.85 12.65 7.78
N GLU A 117 22.12 13.89 7.42
CA GLU A 117 23.36 14.58 7.71
C GLU A 117 23.08 15.78 8.60
N GLN A 118 24.10 16.29 9.25
CA GLN A 118 24.01 17.39 10.18
C GLN A 118 24.81 18.57 9.66
N LYS A 119 24.19 19.75 9.69
CA LYS A 119 24.82 20.99 9.26
C LYS A 119 24.52 22.10 10.26
N PRO A 120 25.53 22.91 10.66
CA PRO A 120 25.28 24.09 11.46
C PRO A 120 24.52 25.13 10.62
N ARG A 121 23.39 25.59 11.15
CA ARG A 121 22.51 26.56 10.50
C ARG A 121 22.00 27.59 11.51
N TYR A 122 21.53 28.72 10.99
CA TYR A 122 20.81 29.72 11.77
C TYR A 122 19.33 29.67 11.42
N ARG A 123 18.48 29.60 12.44
CA ARG A 123 17.05 29.86 12.32
C ARG A 123 16.85 31.35 12.48
N CYS A 124 16.41 32.00 11.41
CA CYS A 124 16.18 33.43 11.33
C CYS A 124 14.68 33.70 11.45
N HIS A 125 14.33 34.69 12.28
CA HIS A 125 12.99 35.21 12.38
C HIS A 125 13.03 36.69 12.00
N ASP A 126 12.42 37.02 10.88
CA ASP A 126 12.26 38.38 10.39
C ASP A 126 11.03 39.02 11.02
N TYR A 127 11.25 40.00 11.91
CA TYR A 127 10.14 40.70 12.56
C TYR A 127 9.45 41.73 11.68
N GLN A 128 9.96 42.03 10.50
CA GLN A 128 9.33 42.93 9.56
C GLN A 128 8.22 42.24 8.76
N ASN A 129 8.52 41.03 8.26
CA ASN A 129 7.62 40.29 7.40
C ASN A 129 6.90 39.14 8.16
N GLY A 130 7.39 38.78 9.35
CA GLY A 130 6.91 37.63 10.12
C GLY A 130 7.46 36.29 9.62
N ASP A 131 8.41 36.31 8.68
CA ASP A 131 8.94 35.11 8.05
C ASP A 131 9.93 34.40 8.96
N ILE A 132 9.88 33.06 8.93
CA ILE A 132 10.85 32.19 9.60
C ILE A 132 11.55 31.35 8.51
N PHE A 133 12.85 31.50 8.42
CA PHE A 133 13.67 30.79 7.44
C PHE A 133 14.96 30.25 8.06
N LYS A 134 15.58 29.28 7.39
CA LYS A 134 16.86 28.71 7.79
C LYS A 134 17.93 29.17 6.81
N ILE A 135 19.12 29.45 7.30
CA ILE A 135 20.27 29.85 6.51
C ILE A 135 21.51 29.11 6.98
N ASP A 136 22.41 28.81 6.06
CA ASP A 136 23.67 28.15 6.36
C ASP A 136 24.60 29.11 7.13
N GLU A 137 25.47 28.56 7.99
CA GLU A 137 26.38 29.34 8.81
C GLU A 137 27.30 30.22 7.96
N GLU A 138 27.70 29.74 6.79
CA GLU A 138 28.57 30.45 5.84
C GLU A 138 27.91 31.72 5.27
N ASP A 139 26.61 31.67 5.03
CA ASP A 139 25.82 32.74 4.43
C ASP A 139 25.28 33.76 5.47
N TYR A 140 25.37 33.44 6.76
CA TYR A 140 24.82 34.28 7.83
C TYR A 140 25.31 35.72 7.80
N ALA A 141 26.61 35.92 7.62
CA ALA A 141 27.20 37.25 7.60
C ALA A 141 26.73 38.05 6.38
N GLN A 142 26.65 37.42 5.24
CA GLN A 142 26.31 38.09 3.97
C GLN A 142 24.83 38.46 3.91
N VAL A 143 23.94 37.61 4.43
CA VAL A 143 22.49 37.82 4.31
C VAL A 143 21.94 38.56 5.53
N VAL A 144 22.14 38.01 6.75
CA VAL A 144 21.46 38.52 7.95
C VAL A 144 22.14 39.77 8.50
N LEU A 145 23.48 39.79 8.58
CA LEU A 145 24.17 40.97 9.09
C LEU A 145 24.04 42.15 8.16
N THR A 146 24.24 41.92 6.84
CA THR A 146 24.13 42.99 5.81
C THR A 146 22.72 43.57 5.79
N GLU A 147 21.66 42.73 5.82
CA GLU A 147 20.27 43.19 5.83
C GLU A 147 19.97 44.00 7.11
N ASN A 148 20.41 43.51 8.27
CA ASN A 148 20.21 44.23 9.53
C ASN A 148 20.95 45.56 9.56
N GLU A 149 22.16 45.64 9.01
CA GLU A 149 22.92 46.91 8.90
C GLU A 149 22.19 47.90 7.97
N GLU A 150 21.64 47.44 6.86
CA GLU A 150 20.84 48.29 5.96
C GLU A 150 19.57 48.80 6.61
N ARG A 151 18.84 47.94 7.36
CA ARG A 151 17.64 48.34 8.10
C ARG A 151 17.95 49.37 9.20
N MET A 152 19.05 49.19 9.89
CA MET A 152 19.48 50.16 10.89
C MET A 152 19.90 51.52 10.28
N ARG A 153 20.55 51.48 9.12
CA ARG A 153 20.90 52.71 8.38
C ARG A 153 19.66 53.45 7.91
N MET A 154 18.70 52.76 7.32
CA MET A 154 17.42 53.36 6.87
C MET A 154 16.61 53.92 8.03
N ALA A 155 16.62 53.25 9.17
CA ALA A 155 15.94 53.71 10.39
C ALA A 155 16.57 54.99 10.96
N LYS A 156 17.91 55.08 10.95
CA LYS A 156 18.65 56.32 11.35
C LYS A 156 18.35 57.50 10.42
N GLU A 157 18.27 57.26 9.11
CA GLU A 157 17.89 58.26 8.14
C GLU A 157 16.45 58.74 8.31
N ALA A 158 15.54 57.80 8.72
CA ALA A 158 14.14 58.11 9.00
C ALA A 158 13.87 58.69 10.42
N GLY A 159 14.92 58.80 11.28
CA GLY A 159 14.78 59.27 12.63
C GLY A 159 14.03 58.34 13.62
N MET A 160 13.97 57.04 13.30
CA MET A 160 13.38 56.02 14.16
C MET A 160 14.30 55.64 15.31
N PRO A 161 13.77 55.37 16.50
CA PRO A 161 14.56 54.84 17.62
C PRO A 161 15.14 53.47 17.26
N GLU A 162 16.37 53.17 17.66
CA GLU A 162 17.03 51.88 17.37
C GLU A 162 16.27 50.68 17.93
N ASP A 163 15.55 50.83 19.02
CA ASP A 163 14.77 49.77 19.70
C ASP A 163 13.48 49.38 18.94
N GLU A 164 13.00 50.20 18.01
CA GLU A 164 11.78 49.95 17.25
C GLU A 164 12.07 49.38 15.86
N VAL A 165 13.33 49.18 15.47
CA VAL A 165 13.69 48.64 14.17
C VAL A 165 13.44 47.13 14.12
N PRO A 166 12.60 46.63 13.19
CA PRO A 166 12.34 45.19 13.08
C PRO A 166 13.55 44.48 12.45
N LEU A 167 14.44 44.00 13.31
CA LEU A 167 15.63 43.26 12.86
C LEU A 167 15.35 41.76 12.73
N ILE A 168 16.14 41.11 11.91
CA ILE A 168 16.18 39.66 11.81
C ILE A 168 16.94 39.10 13.01
N LYS A 169 16.27 38.30 13.84
CA LYS A 169 16.92 37.54 14.91
C LYS A 169 17.30 36.16 14.45
N ALA A 170 18.56 35.80 14.65
CA ALA A 170 19.08 34.50 14.28
C ALA A 170 19.47 33.69 15.50
N THR A 171 19.11 32.43 15.52
CA THR A 171 19.49 31.47 16.58
C THR A 171 20.25 30.32 15.92
N TRP A 172 21.49 30.11 16.37
CA TRP A 172 22.30 28.99 15.86
C TRP A 172 21.77 27.65 16.37
N PHE A 173 21.76 26.63 15.51
CA PHE A 173 21.41 25.25 15.83
C PHE A 173 22.05 24.30 14.83
N VAL A 174 22.09 23.01 15.18
CA VAL A 174 22.47 21.95 14.25
C VAL A 174 21.19 21.42 13.61
N ASP A 175 21.10 21.56 12.30
CA ASP A 175 19.95 21.11 11.52
C ASP A 175 20.21 19.72 10.94
N ASP A 176 19.24 18.82 11.10
CA ASP A 176 19.26 17.51 10.46
C ASP A 176 18.58 17.64 9.09
N TYR A 177 19.28 17.29 8.05
CA TYR A 177 18.75 17.33 6.69
C TYR A 177 19.03 16.03 5.96
N TRP A 178 18.22 15.77 4.91
CA TRP A 178 18.40 14.59 4.08
C TRP A 178 19.33 14.89 2.91
N TYR A 179 20.35 14.02 2.76
CA TYR A 179 21.29 14.06 1.65
C TYR A 179 21.20 12.77 0.86
N PHE A 180 21.25 12.84 -0.47
CA PHE A 180 21.14 11.65 -1.31
C PHE A 180 22.44 11.39 -2.07
N TYR A 181 22.70 10.10 -2.29
CA TYR A 181 23.78 9.59 -3.08
C TYR A 181 23.25 8.57 -4.08
N TYR A 182 23.66 8.69 -5.33
CA TYR A 182 23.54 7.63 -6.32
C TYR A 182 24.91 7.05 -6.55
N LEU A 183 25.09 5.77 -6.23
CA LEU A 183 26.37 5.09 -6.26
C LEU A 183 26.38 3.98 -7.31
N SER A 184 27.55 3.76 -7.94
CA SER A 184 27.81 2.53 -8.65
C SER A 184 28.09 1.40 -7.65
N PRO A 185 27.96 0.10 -8.01
CA PRO A 185 28.34 -1.02 -7.17
C PRO A 185 29.82 -1.00 -6.78
N PHE A 186 30.63 -0.23 -7.47
CA PHE A 186 32.08 -0.13 -7.28
C PHE A 186 32.51 1.05 -6.41
N GLY A 187 31.55 1.85 -5.95
CA GLY A 187 31.79 2.99 -5.06
C GLY A 187 31.93 4.34 -5.78
N ASP A 188 31.73 4.39 -7.10
CA ASP A 188 31.74 5.67 -7.79
C ASP A 188 30.45 6.44 -7.51
N ILE A 189 30.57 7.73 -7.22
CA ILE A 189 29.44 8.62 -7.02
C ILE A 189 28.94 9.09 -8.40
N LEU A 190 27.72 8.74 -8.74
CA LEU A 190 27.06 9.14 -9.99
C LEU A 190 26.38 10.50 -9.85
N ARG A 191 25.77 10.74 -8.71
CA ARG A 191 25.13 12.01 -8.33
C ARG A 191 24.99 12.07 -6.82
N GLU A 192 25.10 13.27 -6.27
CA GLU A 192 24.84 13.54 -4.86
C GLU A 192 24.25 14.92 -4.66
N GLY A 193 23.61 15.17 -3.53
CA GLY A 193 23.07 16.48 -3.22
C GLY A 193 22.15 16.48 -1.99
N GLU A 194 21.79 17.69 -1.56
CA GLU A 194 20.72 17.86 -0.56
C GLU A 194 19.37 17.49 -1.18
N THR A 195 18.39 17.14 -0.34
CA THR A 195 17.04 16.80 -0.80
C THR A 195 16.46 17.92 -1.69
N PRO A 196 16.01 17.58 -2.91
CA PRO A 196 15.41 18.58 -3.79
C PRO A 196 13.95 18.90 -3.44
N TYR A 197 13.38 18.21 -2.43
CA TYR A 197 11.98 18.32 -2.07
C TYR A 197 11.76 19.35 -0.96
N GLU A 198 10.81 20.28 -1.16
CA GLU A 198 10.44 21.28 -0.14
C GLU A 198 9.88 20.68 1.15
N HIS A 199 9.36 19.44 1.09
CA HIS A 199 8.98 18.74 2.31
C HIS A 199 10.18 18.32 3.20
N GLY A 200 11.42 18.57 2.77
CA GLY A 200 12.64 18.38 3.55
C GLY A 200 12.98 16.92 3.90
N SER A 201 12.37 15.93 3.23
CA SER A 201 12.51 14.50 3.53
C SER A 201 12.92 13.72 2.28
N HIS A 202 13.14 12.42 2.45
CA HIS A 202 13.35 11.47 1.35
C HIS A 202 12.06 11.17 0.57
N PRO A 203 12.12 10.66 -0.68
CA PRO A 203 10.94 10.41 -1.51
C PRO A 203 10.13 9.17 -1.13
N TYR A 204 10.61 8.34 -0.21
CA TYR A 204 9.96 7.08 0.12
C TYR A 204 8.90 7.24 1.20
N VAL A 205 7.83 6.45 1.08
CA VAL A 205 6.79 6.27 2.08
C VAL A 205 6.71 4.80 2.40
N PHE A 206 6.86 4.45 3.66
CA PHE A 206 6.78 3.07 4.13
C PHE A 206 6.34 3.02 5.60
N LYS A 207 5.87 1.88 6.03
CA LYS A 207 5.60 1.56 7.43
C LYS A 207 6.12 0.17 7.74
N ALA A 208 6.94 0.07 8.76
CA ALA A 208 7.55 -1.17 9.20
C ALA A 208 6.66 -1.88 10.22
N TYR A 209 5.52 -2.39 9.79
CA TYR A 209 4.56 -3.04 10.69
C TYR A 209 4.18 -4.44 10.19
N PRO A 210 4.08 -5.44 11.06
CA PRO A 210 4.52 -5.49 12.46
C PRO A 210 6.04 -5.38 12.60
N PHE A 211 6.50 -4.61 13.58
CA PHE A 211 7.91 -4.40 13.86
C PHE A 211 8.25 -4.92 15.26
N ILE A 212 9.00 -6.01 15.35
CA ILE A 212 9.30 -6.72 16.59
C ILE A 212 10.80 -6.99 16.62
N ASP A 213 11.46 -6.62 17.71
CA ASP A 213 12.89 -6.85 17.95
C ASP A 213 13.83 -6.33 16.84
N GLY A 214 13.45 -5.24 16.17
CA GLY A 214 14.26 -4.67 15.08
C GLY A 214 14.02 -5.30 13.71
N GLU A 215 13.10 -6.23 13.59
CA GLU A 215 12.77 -6.92 12.34
C GLU A 215 11.32 -6.65 11.92
N ILE A 216 11.11 -6.57 10.61
CA ILE A 216 9.78 -6.45 10.03
C ILE A 216 9.23 -7.86 9.80
N HIS A 217 8.20 -8.22 10.55
CA HIS A 217 7.52 -9.49 10.40
C HIS A 217 6.44 -9.41 9.32
N SER A 218 6.35 -10.46 8.51
CA SER A 218 5.23 -10.58 7.58
C SER A 218 4.01 -11.11 8.31
N PHE A 219 2.84 -10.54 8.06
CA PHE A 219 1.55 -11.07 8.52
C PHE A 219 1.35 -12.56 8.16
N VAL A 220 1.94 -12.98 7.04
CA VAL A 220 1.91 -14.38 6.58
C VAL A 220 2.89 -15.27 7.35
N ALA A 221 3.93 -14.70 7.98
CA ALA A 221 4.97 -15.50 8.66
C ALA A 221 4.39 -16.40 9.76
N ASP A 222 3.42 -15.90 10.51
CA ASP A 222 2.81 -16.61 11.64
C ASP A 222 2.00 -17.84 11.21
N VAL A 223 1.58 -17.91 9.95
CA VAL A 223 0.77 -19.02 9.41
C VAL A 223 1.54 -19.96 8.47
N ILE A 224 2.83 -19.70 8.21
CA ILE A 224 3.66 -20.52 7.31
C ILE A 224 3.74 -21.97 7.79
N ASP A 225 3.95 -22.19 9.08
CA ASP A 225 4.11 -23.55 9.62
C ASP A 225 2.80 -24.31 9.59
N GLN A 226 1.65 -23.65 9.82
CA GLN A 226 0.32 -24.22 9.64
C GLN A 226 0.07 -24.62 8.18
N GLN A 227 0.49 -23.79 7.24
CA GLN A 227 0.38 -24.10 5.81
C GLN A 227 1.26 -25.31 5.43
N ARG A 228 2.50 -25.35 5.90
CA ARG A 228 3.39 -26.49 5.69
C ARG A 228 2.83 -27.79 6.25
N TYR A 229 2.28 -27.72 7.47
CA TYR A 229 1.68 -28.89 8.11
C TYR A 229 0.40 -29.34 7.40
N THR A 230 -0.45 -28.42 6.99
CA THR A 230 -1.65 -28.71 6.18
C THR A 230 -1.27 -29.40 4.87
N ASN A 231 -0.27 -28.91 4.14
CA ASN A 231 0.21 -29.52 2.91
C ASN A 231 0.71 -30.96 3.16
N ARG A 232 1.41 -31.18 4.28
CA ARG A 232 1.89 -32.51 4.67
C ARG A 232 0.73 -33.44 4.99
N LEU A 233 -0.27 -32.98 5.71
CA LEU A 233 -1.46 -33.79 6.04
C LEU A 233 -2.24 -34.18 4.77
N ILE A 234 -2.41 -33.28 3.81
CA ILE A 234 -3.05 -33.56 2.52
C ILE A 234 -2.28 -34.63 1.76
N THR A 235 -0.95 -34.53 1.71
CA THR A 235 -0.10 -35.52 1.04
C THR A 235 -0.20 -36.89 1.71
N LEU A 236 -0.17 -36.92 3.05
CA LEU A 236 -0.36 -38.16 3.81
C LEU A 236 -1.74 -38.77 3.60
N TYR A 237 -2.78 -37.91 3.56
CA TYR A 237 -4.14 -38.36 3.30
C TYR A 237 -4.26 -39.00 1.89
N ASP A 238 -3.67 -38.38 0.88
CA ASP A 238 -3.64 -38.93 -0.48
C ASP A 238 -2.93 -40.29 -0.53
N TRP A 239 -1.77 -40.44 0.16
CA TRP A 239 -1.05 -41.69 0.24
C TRP A 239 -1.87 -42.80 0.94
N ILE A 240 -2.52 -42.46 2.05
CA ILE A 240 -3.36 -43.42 2.78
C ILE A 240 -4.56 -43.83 1.94
N MET A 241 -5.20 -42.88 1.26
CA MET A 241 -6.32 -43.17 0.37
C MET A 241 -5.91 -44.11 -0.77
N ARG A 242 -4.75 -43.86 -1.39
CA ARG A 242 -4.21 -44.75 -2.44
C ARG A 242 -3.88 -46.14 -1.90
N ALA A 243 -3.21 -46.20 -0.75
CA ALA A 243 -2.84 -47.48 -0.11
C ALA A 243 -4.08 -48.26 0.38
N SER A 244 -5.10 -47.57 0.90
CA SER A 244 -6.31 -48.20 1.37
C SER A 244 -7.25 -48.67 0.26
N ALA A 245 -7.22 -47.98 -0.89
CA ALA A 245 -8.10 -48.28 -2.03
C ALA A 245 -7.84 -49.70 -2.61
N LYS A 246 -6.56 -50.12 -2.63
CA LYS A 246 -6.17 -51.40 -3.22
C LYS A 246 -5.66 -52.42 -2.20
N GLY A 247 -5.27 -52.01 -1.01
CA GLY A 247 -4.67 -52.88 0.00
C GLY A 247 -3.36 -53.50 -0.45
N VAL A 248 -2.93 -54.59 0.18
CA VAL A 248 -1.74 -55.32 -0.18
C VAL A 248 -2.14 -56.63 -0.83
N LEU A 249 -1.63 -56.92 -2.02
CA LEU A 249 -1.80 -58.21 -2.65
C LEU A 249 -0.76 -59.20 -2.09
N MET A 250 -1.22 -60.21 -1.37
CA MET A 250 -0.37 -61.35 -0.95
C MET A 250 -0.51 -62.46 -1.96
N MET A 251 0.58 -62.82 -2.61
CA MET A 251 0.62 -63.86 -3.60
C MET A 251 1.71 -64.89 -3.26
N PRO A 252 1.37 -66.17 -3.20
CA PRO A 252 2.36 -67.23 -3.05
C PRO A 252 3.35 -67.24 -4.22
N GLU A 253 4.63 -67.46 -3.97
CA GLU A 253 5.69 -67.43 -4.99
C GLU A 253 5.44 -68.45 -6.12
N ASP A 254 4.83 -69.60 -5.83
CA ASP A 254 4.47 -70.63 -6.80
C ASP A 254 3.27 -70.28 -7.68
N CYS A 255 2.60 -69.18 -7.41
CA CYS A 255 1.50 -68.66 -8.24
C CYS A 255 1.97 -67.73 -9.36
N LEU A 256 3.27 -67.44 -9.45
CA LEU A 256 3.83 -66.55 -10.48
C LEU A 256 3.80 -67.29 -11.86
N PRO A 257 3.20 -66.72 -12.92
CA PRO A 257 3.23 -67.29 -14.28
C PRO A 257 4.66 -67.31 -14.84
N ASP A 258 4.97 -68.30 -15.72
CA ASP A 258 6.25 -68.35 -16.39
C ASP A 258 6.46 -67.15 -17.28
N GLY A 259 7.58 -66.42 -17.11
CA GLY A 259 7.92 -65.25 -17.94
C GLY A 259 7.31 -63.94 -17.50
N VAL A 260 6.56 -63.89 -16.40
CA VAL A 260 6.03 -62.66 -15.79
C VAL A 260 6.87 -62.32 -14.55
N SER A 261 7.37 -61.08 -14.46
CA SER A 261 8.11 -60.61 -13.34
C SER A 261 7.18 -60.14 -12.17
N ILE A 262 7.74 -60.08 -10.97
CA ILE A 262 6.99 -59.49 -9.85
C ILE A 262 6.66 -58.04 -10.11
N ASP A 263 7.52 -57.31 -10.85
CA ASP A 263 7.32 -55.91 -11.21
C ASP A 263 6.13 -55.75 -12.17
N ASP A 264 5.93 -56.67 -13.15
CA ASP A 264 4.81 -56.68 -14.07
C ASP A 264 3.46 -56.85 -13.31
N ILE A 265 3.47 -57.72 -12.30
CA ILE A 265 2.29 -57.94 -11.43
C ILE A 265 2.04 -56.70 -10.57
N ALA A 266 3.08 -56.07 -10.03
CA ALA A 266 2.95 -54.86 -9.23
C ALA A 266 2.43 -53.69 -10.09
N GLU A 267 2.88 -53.57 -11.35
CA GLU A 267 2.41 -52.59 -12.30
C GLU A 267 0.93 -52.81 -12.62
N SER A 268 0.55 -54.05 -12.99
CA SER A 268 -0.86 -54.43 -13.21
C SER A 268 -1.74 -54.24 -12.00
N TRP A 269 -1.20 -54.44 -10.77
CA TRP A 269 -1.93 -54.17 -9.53
C TRP A 269 -2.15 -52.68 -9.31
N THR A 270 -1.20 -51.84 -9.74
CA THR A 270 -1.35 -50.36 -9.61
C THR A 270 -2.23 -49.75 -10.67
N GLU A 271 -2.40 -50.39 -11.82
CA GLU A 271 -3.28 -49.91 -12.90
C GLU A 271 -4.75 -49.89 -12.51
N PHE A 272 -5.49 -48.92 -13.01
CA PHE A 272 -6.94 -48.84 -12.87
C PHE A 272 -7.57 -49.95 -13.75
N ASN A 273 -8.31 -50.91 -13.17
CA ASN A 273 -8.86 -52.11 -13.82
C ASN A 273 -7.78 -53.11 -14.32
N GLY A 274 -6.60 -53.13 -13.74
CA GLY A 274 -5.56 -54.10 -14.05
C GLY A 274 -6.05 -55.54 -13.81
N VAL A 275 -5.71 -56.46 -14.71
CA VAL A 275 -6.05 -57.89 -14.59
C VAL A 275 -4.77 -58.65 -14.27
N ILE A 276 -4.78 -59.35 -13.16
CA ILE A 276 -3.65 -60.19 -12.74
C ILE A 276 -3.97 -61.65 -13.08
N VAL A 277 -3.14 -62.28 -13.89
CA VAL A 277 -3.22 -63.70 -14.25
C VAL A 277 -2.25 -64.42 -13.35
N TYR A 278 -2.68 -65.51 -12.71
CA TYR A 278 -1.86 -66.31 -11.80
C TYR A 278 -1.98 -67.84 -12.09
N LYS A 279 -0.98 -68.63 -11.73
CA LYS A 279 -1.05 -70.08 -11.77
C LYS A 279 -1.67 -70.64 -10.47
N PRO A 280 -2.36 -71.77 -10.53
CA PRO A 280 -2.83 -72.44 -9.31
C PRO A 280 -1.63 -72.89 -8.45
N SER A 281 -1.63 -72.52 -7.18
CA SER A 281 -0.58 -72.96 -6.22
C SER A 281 -0.65 -74.45 -5.95
N LYS A 282 0.48 -75.08 -5.79
CA LYS A 282 0.60 -76.49 -5.38
C LYS A 282 0.07 -76.71 -3.95
N SER A 283 0.03 -75.68 -3.15
CA SER A 283 -0.49 -75.73 -1.78
C SER A 283 -1.99 -75.38 -1.67
N GLY A 284 -2.66 -75.13 -2.81
CA GLY A 284 -4.08 -74.75 -2.86
C GLY A 284 -4.37 -73.31 -2.39
N LYS A 285 -3.32 -72.54 -2.08
CA LYS A 285 -3.50 -71.14 -1.71
C LYS A 285 -3.67 -70.25 -2.96
N VAL A 286 -4.54 -69.29 -2.87
CA VAL A 286 -4.81 -68.32 -3.95
C VAL A 286 -4.28 -66.95 -3.55
N PRO A 287 -3.94 -66.08 -4.48
CA PRO A 287 -3.64 -64.68 -4.17
C PRO A 287 -4.79 -64.05 -3.38
N GLU A 288 -4.46 -63.38 -2.29
CA GLU A 288 -5.42 -62.76 -1.39
C GLU A 288 -5.11 -61.27 -1.25
N GLN A 289 -6.16 -60.48 -1.36
CA GLN A 289 -6.06 -59.08 -1.08
C GLN A 289 -6.28 -58.83 0.40
N VAL A 290 -5.25 -58.32 1.08
CA VAL A 290 -5.40 -57.89 2.47
C VAL A 290 -5.74 -56.39 2.48
N ALA A 291 -6.98 -56.11 2.79
CA ALA A 291 -7.43 -54.73 2.92
C ALA A 291 -6.78 -54.10 4.16
N ASN A 292 -6.23 -52.94 3.98
CA ASN A 292 -5.71 -52.16 5.11
C ASN A 292 -6.87 -51.37 5.71
N ASN A 293 -7.44 -51.86 6.80
CA ASN A 293 -8.58 -51.25 7.47
C ASN A 293 -8.26 -49.98 8.27
N SER A 294 -7.05 -49.44 8.14
CA SER A 294 -6.60 -48.23 8.85
C SER A 294 -7.10 -46.92 8.22
N THR A 295 -8.31 -46.91 7.68
CA THR A 295 -8.85 -45.78 6.92
C THR A 295 -9.27 -44.58 7.77
N ASN A 296 -9.29 -44.70 9.08
CA ASN A 296 -9.74 -43.59 9.91
C ASN A 296 -8.70 -43.22 11.00
N ILE A 297 -7.60 -42.66 10.59
CA ILE A 297 -6.52 -42.23 11.50
C ILE A 297 -6.76 -40.79 12.01
N GLY A 298 -7.96 -40.25 11.86
CA GLY A 298 -8.30 -38.88 12.30
C GLY A 298 -7.61 -37.79 11.52
N ILE A 299 -7.04 -38.09 10.32
CA ILE A 299 -6.31 -37.06 9.49
C ILE A 299 -7.27 -35.97 9.02
N ALA A 300 -8.51 -36.32 8.66
CA ALA A 300 -9.51 -35.36 8.27
C ALA A 300 -9.87 -34.39 9.43
N GLU A 301 -9.93 -34.90 10.65
CA GLU A 301 -10.16 -34.10 11.85
C GLU A 301 -8.97 -33.20 12.17
N LEU A 302 -7.75 -33.72 12.03
CA LEU A 302 -6.50 -32.94 12.17
C LEU A 302 -6.42 -31.84 11.09
N LEU A 303 -6.80 -32.13 9.85
CA LEU A 303 -6.83 -31.16 8.77
C LEU A 303 -7.81 -30.02 9.08
N ASN A 304 -9.03 -30.36 9.50
CA ASN A 304 -10.03 -29.37 9.90
C ASN A 304 -9.56 -28.51 11.08
N MET A 305 -8.89 -29.13 12.06
CA MET A 305 -8.30 -28.42 13.19
C MET A 305 -7.17 -27.45 12.75
N GLN A 306 -6.34 -27.86 11.81
CA GLN A 306 -5.29 -26.98 11.25
C GLN A 306 -5.87 -25.80 10.46
N LEU A 307 -6.92 -26.03 9.68
CA LEU A 307 -7.63 -24.95 8.98
C LEU A 307 -8.26 -23.95 9.97
N LYS A 308 -8.78 -24.45 11.10
CA LYS A 308 -9.28 -23.58 12.16
C LYS A 308 -8.16 -22.79 12.84
N PHE A 309 -7.02 -23.42 13.14
CA PHE A 309 -5.85 -22.73 13.69
C PHE A 309 -5.33 -21.65 12.73
N PHE A 310 -5.43 -21.91 11.44
CA PHE A 310 -5.07 -20.91 10.43
C PHE A 310 -5.95 -19.65 10.52
N GLU A 311 -7.25 -19.82 10.71
CA GLU A 311 -8.19 -18.71 10.93
C GLU A 311 -7.96 -18.04 12.30
N ASP A 312 -7.74 -18.81 13.35
CA ASP A 312 -7.54 -18.30 14.72
C ASP A 312 -6.24 -17.49 14.85
N ILE A 313 -5.13 -17.96 14.25
CA ILE A 313 -3.82 -17.28 14.29
C ILE A 313 -3.82 -16.02 13.43
N SER A 314 -4.38 -16.09 12.22
CA SER A 314 -4.43 -14.94 11.32
C SER A 314 -5.44 -13.87 11.76
N GLY A 315 -6.41 -14.21 12.62
CA GLY A 315 -7.53 -13.34 12.95
C GLY A 315 -8.52 -13.12 11.79
N VAL A 316 -8.28 -13.73 10.62
CA VAL A 316 -9.14 -13.62 9.44
C VAL A 316 -10.22 -14.68 9.50
N THR A 317 -11.31 -14.36 10.20
CA THR A 317 -12.45 -15.25 10.38
C THR A 317 -13.32 -15.36 9.13
N GLY A 318 -14.18 -16.39 9.09
CA GLY A 318 -15.14 -16.57 8.00
C GLY A 318 -16.05 -15.36 7.75
N ALA A 319 -16.39 -14.61 8.81
CA ALA A 319 -17.19 -13.38 8.70
C ALA A 319 -16.47 -12.29 7.89
N LEU A 320 -15.16 -12.10 8.07
CA LEU A 320 -14.34 -11.17 7.25
C LEU A 320 -14.19 -11.64 5.80
N GLN A 321 -14.23 -12.96 5.58
CA GLN A 321 -14.17 -13.55 4.23
C GLN A 321 -15.51 -13.46 3.48
N GLY A 322 -16.56 -12.91 4.09
CA GLY A 322 -17.90 -12.85 3.50
C GLY A 322 -18.60 -14.20 3.43
N LYS A 323 -18.15 -15.21 4.21
CA LYS A 323 -18.85 -16.49 4.28
C LYS A 323 -20.22 -16.28 4.94
N PRO A 324 -21.33 -16.81 4.36
CA PRO A 324 -22.64 -16.67 4.96
C PRO A 324 -22.65 -17.31 6.36
N GLY A 325 -23.33 -16.66 7.29
CA GLY A 325 -23.57 -17.23 8.61
C GLY A 325 -24.44 -18.48 8.55
N TYR A 326 -24.58 -19.16 9.68
CA TYR A 326 -25.42 -20.33 9.77
C TYR A 326 -26.90 -20.01 9.54
N SER A 327 -27.62 -20.93 8.91
CA SER A 327 -29.06 -20.80 8.72
C SER A 327 -29.76 -20.56 10.07
N GLY A 328 -30.34 -19.35 10.26
CA GLY A 328 -30.98 -18.92 11.50
C GLY A 328 -30.16 -17.94 12.35
N GLU A 329 -28.96 -17.56 11.92
CA GLU A 329 -28.18 -16.51 12.57
C GLU A 329 -28.79 -15.12 12.32
N SER A 330 -28.91 -14.30 13.38
CA SER A 330 -29.46 -12.97 13.24
C SER A 330 -28.43 -12.04 12.57
N ALA A 331 -28.88 -11.12 11.72
CA ALA A 331 -28.01 -10.11 11.09
C ALA A 331 -27.21 -9.30 12.13
N SER A 332 -27.79 -9.06 13.30
CA SER A 332 -27.09 -8.38 14.41
C SER A 332 -25.89 -9.20 14.94
N HIS A 333 -26.03 -10.51 15.06
CA HIS A 333 -24.94 -11.38 15.52
C HIS A 333 -23.81 -11.45 14.49
N TYR A 334 -24.16 -11.56 13.22
CA TYR A 334 -23.17 -11.55 12.13
C TYR A 334 -22.40 -10.22 12.06
N ASN A 335 -23.10 -9.09 12.22
CA ASN A 335 -22.46 -7.77 12.26
C ASN A 335 -21.51 -7.65 13.46
N GLN A 336 -21.89 -8.16 14.63
CA GLN A 336 -21.06 -8.15 15.82
C GLN A 336 -19.82 -9.06 15.68
N GLN A 337 -19.94 -10.19 15.00
CA GLN A 337 -18.79 -11.04 14.67
C GLN A 337 -17.83 -10.33 13.72
N THR A 338 -18.35 -9.63 12.71
CA THR A 338 -17.54 -8.85 11.75
C THR A 338 -16.85 -7.71 12.46
N GLU A 339 -17.53 -6.97 13.34
CA GLU A 339 -16.89 -5.90 14.13
C GLU A 339 -15.77 -6.42 15.03
N ASN A 340 -15.99 -7.54 15.74
CA ASN A 340 -14.99 -8.12 16.61
C ASN A 340 -13.78 -8.62 15.81
N ALA A 341 -14.01 -9.20 14.63
CA ALA A 341 -12.95 -9.64 13.75
C ALA A 341 -12.16 -8.44 13.14
N THR A 342 -12.84 -7.33 12.84
CA THR A 342 -12.18 -6.10 12.38
C THR A 342 -11.32 -5.49 13.48
N LYS A 343 -11.75 -5.57 14.76
CA LYS A 343 -10.95 -5.07 15.90
C LYS A 343 -9.62 -5.80 16.06
N SER A 344 -9.52 -7.07 15.69
CA SER A 344 -8.25 -7.82 15.73
C SER A 344 -7.23 -7.32 14.70
N LEU A 345 -7.68 -6.66 13.63
CA LEU A 345 -6.85 -6.10 12.56
C LEU A 345 -6.75 -4.58 12.64
N LEU A 346 -7.26 -3.96 13.70
CA LEU A 346 -7.33 -2.50 13.82
C LEU A 346 -5.96 -1.84 13.70
N ASP A 347 -4.95 -2.38 14.38
CA ASP A 347 -3.58 -1.85 14.36
C ASP A 347 -2.98 -1.87 12.93
N LEU A 348 -3.25 -2.93 12.17
CA LEU A 348 -2.82 -3.04 10.78
C LEU A 348 -3.51 -2.00 9.89
N LEU A 349 -4.82 -1.82 10.08
CA LEU A 349 -5.61 -0.83 9.34
C LEU A 349 -5.17 0.60 9.68
N GLU A 350 -4.91 0.89 10.96
CA GLU A 350 -4.42 2.18 11.42
C GLU A 350 -3.02 2.49 10.85
N CYS A 351 -2.14 1.49 10.86
CA CYS A 351 -0.83 1.59 10.21
C CYS A 351 -0.95 1.88 8.72
N PHE A 352 -1.88 1.22 8.02
CA PHE A 352 -2.16 1.47 6.61
C PHE A 352 -2.72 2.88 6.38
N SER A 353 -3.62 3.36 7.24
CA SER A 353 -4.14 4.72 7.18
C SER A 353 -3.02 5.76 7.34
N CYS A 354 -2.12 5.57 8.30
CA CYS A 354 -0.92 6.42 8.46
C CYS A 354 -0.04 6.40 7.19
N PHE A 355 0.13 5.24 6.56
CA PHE A 355 0.88 5.13 5.31
C PHE A 355 0.26 5.96 4.18
N VAL A 356 -1.05 5.92 4.05
CA VAL A 356 -1.79 6.69 3.03
C VAL A 356 -1.70 8.19 3.29
N VAL A 357 -1.83 8.62 4.58
CA VAL A 357 -1.68 10.04 4.98
C VAL A 357 -0.29 10.57 4.62
N ASP A 358 0.77 9.85 5.02
CA ASP A 358 2.15 10.26 4.71
C ASP A 358 2.40 10.33 3.20
N GLY A 359 1.82 9.38 2.45
CA GLY A 359 1.88 9.38 0.99
C GLY A 359 1.19 10.59 0.38
N ALA A 360 -0.02 10.88 0.81
CA ALA A 360 -0.80 12.02 0.35
C ALA A 360 -0.12 13.35 0.71
N TYR A 361 0.45 13.45 1.91
CA TYR A 361 1.21 14.64 2.33
C TYR A 361 2.38 14.95 1.38
N LYS A 362 3.20 13.94 1.05
CA LYS A 362 4.30 14.10 0.10
C LYS A 362 3.81 14.44 -1.31
N ASP A 363 2.70 13.82 -1.76
CA ASP A 363 2.11 14.14 -3.07
C ASP A 363 1.66 15.61 -3.12
N VAL A 364 0.97 16.08 -2.10
CA VAL A 364 0.50 17.47 -2.05
C VAL A 364 1.66 18.46 -1.99
N LYS A 365 2.70 18.18 -1.18
CA LYS A 365 3.91 19.04 -1.13
C LYS A 365 4.64 19.05 -2.48
N ASN A 366 4.75 17.92 -3.16
CA ASN A 366 5.31 17.86 -4.50
C ASN A 366 4.44 18.63 -5.53
N MET A 367 3.11 18.57 -5.41
CA MET A 367 2.22 19.37 -6.25
C MET A 367 2.40 20.86 -6.00
N GLN A 368 2.54 21.30 -4.74
CA GLN A 368 2.81 22.69 -4.39
C GLN A 368 4.13 23.20 -4.98
N GLN A 369 5.17 22.37 -4.91
CA GLN A 369 6.50 22.72 -5.38
C GLN A 369 6.61 22.76 -6.89
N PHE A 370 6.05 21.76 -7.60
CA PHE A 370 6.37 21.51 -9.00
C PHE A 370 5.27 21.92 -9.98
N TYR A 371 4.01 22.13 -9.53
CA TYR A 371 2.96 22.52 -10.46
C TYR A 371 2.97 24.03 -10.71
N ASP A 372 3.29 24.42 -11.93
CA ASP A 372 3.35 25.83 -12.36
C ASP A 372 2.08 26.30 -13.09
N SER A 373 1.27 25.39 -13.58
CA SER A 373 0.07 25.69 -14.36
C SER A 373 -1.21 25.28 -13.62
N LYS A 374 -2.30 26.00 -13.92
CA LYS A 374 -3.62 25.61 -13.44
C LYS A 374 -4.01 24.26 -14.00
N ARG A 375 -4.54 23.40 -13.13
CA ARG A 375 -5.02 22.05 -13.47
C ARG A 375 -6.43 21.83 -12.96
N VAL A 376 -7.17 20.96 -13.64
CA VAL A 376 -8.52 20.59 -13.24
C VAL A 376 -8.49 19.13 -12.82
N PHE A 377 -8.90 18.88 -11.58
CA PHE A 377 -9.02 17.53 -11.03
C PHE A 377 -10.48 17.12 -10.96
N ASN A 378 -10.77 15.91 -11.39
CA ASN A 378 -12.08 15.30 -11.19
C ASN A 378 -12.15 14.70 -9.78
N ILE A 379 -13.21 15.00 -9.04
CA ILE A 379 -13.41 14.40 -7.72
C ILE A 379 -13.89 12.95 -7.91
N ALA A 380 -13.14 12.00 -7.37
CA ALA A 380 -13.54 10.60 -7.39
C ALA A 380 -14.84 10.41 -6.57
N GLY A 381 -15.81 9.70 -7.14
CA GLY A 381 -17.08 9.41 -6.48
C GLY A 381 -18.16 10.47 -6.65
N LYS A 382 -17.88 11.64 -7.23
CA LYS A 382 -18.89 12.66 -7.57
C LYS A 382 -18.87 12.90 -9.07
N SER A 383 -19.88 12.41 -9.77
CA SER A 383 -19.98 12.56 -11.22
C SER A 383 -20.11 14.05 -11.59
N GLY A 384 -19.15 14.54 -12.38
CA GLY A 384 -19.14 15.91 -12.88
C GLY A 384 -18.60 16.99 -11.92
N ALA A 385 -18.18 16.63 -10.71
CA ALA A 385 -17.54 17.59 -9.83
C ALA A 385 -16.06 17.75 -10.17
N GLN A 386 -15.65 18.97 -10.48
CA GLN A 386 -14.27 19.33 -10.82
C GLN A 386 -13.77 20.40 -9.86
N ILE A 387 -12.50 20.26 -9.46
CA ILE A 387 -11.79 21.28 -8.69
C ILE A 387 -10.68 21.86 -9.57
N GLU A 388 -10.66 23.18 -9.69
CA GLU A 388 -9.55 23.89 -10.32
C GLU A 388 -8.43 24.11 -9.29
N TYR A 389 -7.28 23.54 -9.57
CA TYR A 389 -6.04 23.79 -8.83
C TYR A 389 -5.35 25.03 -9.37
N ASP A 390 -5.17 26.05 -8.52
CA ASP A 390 -4.45 27.27 -8.83
C ASP A 390 -3.15 27.34 -8.00
N PRO A 391 -1.97 27.12 -8.62
CA PRO A 391 -0.70 27.08 -7.90
C PRO A 391 -0.42 28.34 -7.07
N LYS A 392 -0.83 29.52 -7.59
CA LYS A 392 -0.57 30.80 -6.92
C LYS A 392 -1.34 30.96 -5.59
N LYS A 393 -2.44 30.25 -5.42
CA LYS A 393 -3.27 30.31 -4.20
C LYS A 393 -2.87 29.27 -3.17
N ILE A 394 -2.24 28.19 -3.61
CA ILE A 394 -2.05 26.98 -2.79
C ILE A 394 -0.60 26.79 -2.38
N ARG A 395 0.35 27.45 -3.09
CA ARG A 395 1.79 27.25 -2.89
C ARG A 395 2.25 27.46 -1.45
N ASP A 396 1.75 28.49 -0.79
CA ASP A 396 2.19 28.88 0.57
C ASP A 396 1.20 28.43 1.66
N VAL A 397 0.20 27.61 1.31
CA VAL A 397 -0.80 27.13 2.28
C VAL A 397 -0.29 25.90 2.98
N GLU A 398 -0.20 25.97 4.30
CA GLU A 398 -0.04 24.77 5.13
C GLU A 398 -1.38 24.10 5.37
N PHE A 399 -1.42 22.77 5.28
CA PHE A 399 -2.61 22.00 5.52
C PHE A 399 -2.31 20.76 6.34
N ASP A 400 -3.29 20.39 7.13
CA ASP A 400 -3.35 19.13 7.83
C ASP A 400 -4.18 18.14 6.99
N LEU A 401 -3.69 16.92 6.88
CA LEU A 401 -4.37 15.86 6.15
C LEU A 401 -4.94 14.86 7.13
N SER A 402 -6.24 14.72 7.13
CA SER A 402 -6.92 13.64 7.83
C SER A 402 -7.56 12.69 6.83
N ILE A 403 -7.40 11.39 7.04
CA ILE A 403 -8.22 10.40 6.34
C ILE A 403 -9.50 10.26 7.16
N THR A 404 -10.61 10.67 6.60
CA THR A 404 -11.89 10.15 7.03
C THR A 404 -11.95 8.70 6.54
N GLU A 405 -11.98 7.75 7.46
CA GLU A 405 -12.29 6.38 7.11
C GLU A 405 -13.55 6.40 6.27
N SER A 406 -13.40 6.01 5.02
CA SER A 406 -14.55 5.97 4.16
C SER A 406 -15.49 4.95 4.79
N THR A 407 -16.65 5.42 5.16
CA THR A 407 -17.83 4.66 5.60
C THR A 407 -18.27 3.64 4.52
N SER A 408 -17.31 3.12 3.75
CA SER A 408 -17.53 2.44 2.49
C SER A 408 -17.71 0.93 2.60
N THR A 409 -17.69 0.35 3.81
CA THR A 409 -18.11 -1.04 3.93
C THR A 409 -19.61 -1.13 3.65
N PRO A 410 -20.07 -2.04 2.78
CA PRO A 410 -21.49 -2.17 2.46
C PRO A 410 -22.39 -2.28 3.71
N ALA A 411 -21.90 -2.97 4.75
CA ALA A 411 -22.60 -3.10 6.03
C ALA A 411 -22.76 -1.76 6.76
N TYR A 412 -21.72 -0.94 6.81
CA TYR A 412 -21.80 0.38 7.43
C TYR A 412 -22.71 1.33 6.64
N ARG A 413 -22.65 1.30 5.31
CA ARG A 413 -23.55 2.08 4.46
C ARG A 413 -25.01 1.73 4.70
N HIS A 414 -25.34 0.45 4.81
CA HIS A 414 -26.69 0.02 5.13
C HIS A 414 -27.13 0.52 6.52
N LEU A 415 -26.29 0.36 7.53
CA LEU A 415 -26.58 0.84 8.87
C LEU A 415 -26.77 2.35 8.95
N ALA A 416 -25.87 3.10 8.30
CA ALA A 416 -25.92 4.56 8.23
C ALA A 416 -27.19 5.02 7.48
N ASN A 417 -27.50 4.41 6.35
CA ASN A 417 -28.72 4.70 5.59
C ASN A 417 -29.98 4.37 6.38
N ASP A 418 -30.01 3.25 7.09
CA ASP A 418 -31.13 2.87 7.96
C ASP A 418 -31.34 3.88 9.11
N MET A 419 -30.24 4.32 9.73
CA MET A 419 -30.27 5.35 10.77
C MET A 419 -30.76 6.72 10.22
N LEU A 420 -30.26 7.12 9.06
CA LEU A 420 -30.68 8.35 8.39
C LEU A 420 -32.16 8.27 7.99
N MET A 421 -32.63 7.12 7.54
CA MET A 421 -34.06 6.91 7.23
C MET A 421 -34.93 7.00 8.48
N GLN A 422 -34.48 6.46 9.63
CA GLN A 422 -35.19 6.61 10.91
C GLN A 422 -35.25 8.06 11.37
N LEU A 423 -34.15 8.80 11.25
CA LEU A 423 -34.11 10.24 11.55
C LEU A 423 -35.01 11.05 10.63
N TYR A 424 -35.07 10.69 9.36
CA TYR A 424 -36.01 11.32 8.42
C TYR A 424 -37.46 10.99 8.75
N GLN A 425 -37.78 9.75 9.07
CA GLN A 425 -39.14 9.34 9.48
C GLN A 425 -39.60 10.04 10.78
N SER A 426 -38.67 10.28 11.70
CA SER A 426 -38.93 11.07 12.92
C SER A 426 -38.97 12.58 12.69
N GLN A 427 -38.81 13.03 11.45
CA GLN A 427 -38.76 14.45 11.07
C GLN A 427 -37.58 15.24 11.70
N ALA A 428 -36.53 14.55 12.18
CA ALA A 428 -35.37 15.18 12.76
C ALA A 428 -34.42 15.77 11.71
N ILE A 429 -34.46 15.25 10.47
CA ILE A 429 -33.65 15.72 9.35
C ILE A 429 -34.52 15.96 8.10
N SER A 430 -34.07 16.88 7.24
CA SER A 430 -34.74 17.17 5.96
C SER A 430 -34.32 16.14 4.88
N VAL A 431 -35.11 16.09 3.77
CA VAL A 431 -34.76 15.26 2.60
C VAL A 431 -33.41 15.66 2.01
N GLU A 432 -33.07 16.94 2.03
CA GLU A 432 -31.80 17.47 1.55
C GLU A 432 -30.64 16.89 2.38
N GLN A 433 -30.74 16.93 3.71
CA GLN A 433 -29.76 16.35 4.62
C GLN A 433 -29.67 14.82 4.51
N LEU A 434 -30.80 14.14 4.31
CA LEU A 434 -30.84 12.70 4.06
C LEU A 434 -30.05 12.32 2.80
N LEU A 435 -30.26 13.06 1.71
CA LEU A 435 -29.59 12.82 0.42
C LEU A 435 -28.12 13.28 0.43
N GLU A 436 -27.77 14.29 1.21
CA GLU A 436 -26.40 14.81 1.31
C GLU A 436 -25.46 13.89 2.10
N HIS A 437 -26.00 13.23 3.14
CA HIS A 437 -25.23 12.37 4.03
C HIS A 437 -25.44 10.87 3.78
N GLY A 438 -26.49 10.48 3.05
CA GLY A 438 -26.79 9.09 2.72
C GLY A 438 -26.15 8.65 1.40
N ASP A 439 -25.70 7.41 1.34
CA ASP A 439 -25.18 6.80 0.12
C ASP A 439 -26.32 6.07 -0.61
N PHE A 440 -27.17 6.88 -1.28
CA PHE A 440 -28.29 6.35 -2.05
C PHE A 440 -28.01 6.45 -3.55
N PRO A 441 -28.48 5.48 -4.34
CA PRO A 441 -28.42 5.57 -5.79
C PRO A 441 -29.15 6.85 -6.26
N PHE A 442 -28.51 7.64 -7.13
CA PHE A 442 -29.06 8.89 -7.68
C PHE A 442 -29.25 10.05 -6.66
N ALA A 443 -28.61 9.98 -5.48
CA ALA A 443 -28.71 11.04 -4.47
C ALA A 443 -28.30 12.41 -5.02
N ASP A 444 -27.20 12.48 -5.75
CA ASP A 444 -26.67 13.71 -6.34
C ASP A 444 -27.63 14.33 -7.37
N GLU A 445 -28.26 13.50 -8.22
CA GLU A 445 -29.23 13.97 -9.23
C GLU A 445 -30.49 14.53 -8.57
N LEU A 446 -30.97 13.85 -7.52
CA LEU A 446 -32.15 14.30 -6.76
C LEU A 446 -31.85 15.60 -6.00
N LEU A 447 -30.67 15.71 -5.42
CA LEU A 447 -30.23 16.89 -4.66
C LEU A 447 -30.06 18.09 -5.57
N GLN A 448 -29.48 17.93 -6.77
CA GLN A 448 -29.44 18.99 -7.78
C GLN A 448 -30.82 19.41 -8.25
N SER A 449 -31.72 18.45 -8.46
CA SER A 449 -33.12 18.76 -8.84
C SER A 449 -33.82 19.55 -7.75
N ILE A 450 -33.65 19.18 -6.48
CA ILE A 450 -34.26 19.90 -5.34
C ILE A 450 -33.65 21.32 -5.21
N LYS A 451 -32.33 21.47 -5.33
CA LYS A 451 -31.66 22.77 -5.26
C LYS A 451 -32.08 23.70 -6.42
N SER A 452 -32.14 23.17 -7.64
CA SER A 452 -32.58 23.93 -8.81
C SER A 452 -34.05 24.37 -8.71
N GLN A 453 -34.92 23.53 -8.15
CA GLN A 453 -36.32 23.92 -7.89
C GLN A 453 -36.43 25.02 -6.81
N LYS A 454 -35.58 24.94 -5.77
CA LYS A 454 -35.54 25.93 -4.71
C LYS A 454 -35.04 27.29 -5.21
N GLU A 455 -34.00 27.31 -6.03
CA GLU A 455 -33.47 28.51 -6.68
C GLU A 455 -34.48 29.13 -7.65
N GLN A 456 -35.26 28.34 -8.38
CA GLN A 456 -36.34 28.83 -9.25
C GLN A 456 -37.50 29.47 -8.45
N LEU A 457 -37.81 28.91 -7.29
CA LEU A 457 -38.79 29.46 -6.36
C LEU A 457 -38.32 30.77 -5.72
N GLU A 458 -37.05 30.89 -5.34
CA GLU A 458 -36.43 32.08 -4.77
C GLU A 458 -36.28 33.21 -5.81
N GLN A 459 -36.12 32.89 -7.09
CA GLN A 459 -36.03 33.85 -8.19
C GLN A 459 -37.41 34.38 -8.66
N GLY A 460 -38.50 34.02 -7.97
CA GLY A 460 -39.84 34.60 -8.24
C GLY A 460 -40.47 34.17 -9.57
N LYS A 461 -39.97 33.15 -10.24
CA LYS A 461 -40.62 32.54 -11.41
C LYS A 461 -41.65 31.51 -10.97
N VAL A 462 -42.71 31.96 -10.37
CA VAL A 462 -43.89 31.14 -10.08
C VAL A 462 -44.75 31.11 -11.35
N PRO A 463 -45.11 29.93 -11.87
CA PRO A 463 -46.13 29.86 -12.91
C PRO A 463 -47.44 30.41 -12.35
N ASP A 464 -48.00 31.42 -13.00
CA ASP A 464 -49.30 32.01 -12.67
C ASP A 464 -50.37 30.93 -12.61
N GLY A 465 -50.95 30.70 -11.42
CA GLY A 465 -52.14 29.87 -11.28
C GLY A 465 -52.19 28.85 -10.13
N LEU A 466 -51.18 28.72 -9.29
CA LEU A 466 -51.18 27.76 -8.17
C LEU A 466 -51.42 28.48 -6.82
N SER A 467 -52.47 28.06 -6.09
CA SER A 467 -52.74 28.56 -4.73
C SER A 467 -51.68 28.03 -3.73
N PRO A 468 -51.42 28.80 -2.62
CA PRO A 468 -50.44 28.40 -1.60
C PRO A 468 -50.68 27.00 -0.98
N GLU A 469 -51.94 26.56 -0.93
CA GLU A 469 -52.32 25.25 -0.43
C GLU A 469 -51.94 24.12 -1.38
N LEU A 470 -52.02 24.34 -2.70
CA LEU A 470 -51.58 23.38 -3.72
C LEU A 470 -50.06 23.29 -3.79
N MET A 471 -49.32 24.37 -3.46
CA MET A 471 -47.86 24.33 -3.33
C MET A 471 -47.39 23.49 -2.14
N ALA A 472 -48.06 23.60 -1.00
CA ALA A 472 -47.75 22.77 0.16
C ALA A 472 -48.06 21.27 -0.11
N GLN A 473 -49.12 20.97 -0.85
CA GLN A 473 -49.47 19.63 -1.28
C GLN A 473 -48.49 19.11 -2.36
N ALA A 474 -48.03 19.94 -3.28
CA ALA A 474 -47.06 19.57 -4.31
C ALA A 474 -45.66 19.30 -3.70
N GLN A 475 -45.24 20.07 -2.70
CA GLN A 475 -44.03 19.82 -1.94
C GLN A 475 -44.12 18.51 -1.13
N GLN A 476 -45.26 18.23 -0.50
CA GLN A 476 -45.50 16.95 0.17
C GLN A 476 -45.56 15.78 -0.84
N GLY A 477 -46.17 15.99 -2.01
CA GLY A 477 -46.27 14.98 -3.07
C GLY A 477 -44.92 14.68 -3.74
N ALA A 478 -44.07 15.69 -3.97
CA ALA A 478 -42.77 15.54 -4.53
C ALA A 478 -41.83 14.77 -3.54
N ASN A 479 -41.91 15.09 -2.26
CA ASN A 479 -41.22 14.38 -1.21
C ASN A 479 -41.68 12.92 -1.10
N MET A 480 -42.99 12.65 -1.22
CA MET A 480 -43.55 11.31 -1.20
C MET A 480 -43.16 10.47 -2.43
N GLN A 481 -43.05 11.07 -3.62
CA GLN A 481 -42.62 10.39 -4.82
C GLN A 481 -41.10 10.07 -4.78
N ALA A 482 -40.28 10.96 -4.22
CA ALA A 482 -38.87 10.76 -4.01
C ALA A 482 -38.64 9.59 -3.04
N VAL A 483 -39.38 9.56 -1.91
CA VAL A 483 -39.32 8.47 -0.93
C VAL A 483 -39.78 7.13 -1.50
N ASN A 484 -40.84 7.11 -2.30
CA ASN A 484 -41.33 5.88 -2.94
C ASN A 484 -40.34 5.34 -3.98
N LYS A 485 -39.67 6.21 -4.74
CA LYS A 485 -38.57 5.78 -5.64
C LYS A 485 -37.39 5.22 -4.87
N LEU A 486 -37.00 5.86 -3.75
CA LEU A 486 -35.94 5.39 -2.87
C LEU A 486 -36.27 4.00 -2.28
N ASN A 487 -37.48 3.83 -1.74
CA ASN A 487 -37.90 2.56 -1.19
C ASN A 487 -37.97 1.44 -2.22
N ASN A 488 -38.28 1.74 -3.46
CA ASN A 488 -38.29 0.76 -4.55
C ASN A 488 -36.85 0.41 -5.02
N ALA A 489 -35.91 1.35 -4.96
CA ALA A 489 -34.50 1.09 -5.27
C ALA A 489 -33.77 0.29 -4.18
N ILE A 490 -34.21 0.39 -2.92
CA ILE A 490 -33.66 -0.39 -1.78
C ILE A 490 -34.20 -1.83 -1.77
N ARG A 491 -35.35 -2.09 -2.41
CA ARG A 491 -35.96 -3.43 -2.48
C ARG A 491 -35.52 -4.26 -3.70
N GLN A 492 -34.79 -3.67 -4.63
CA GLN A 492 -34.07 -4.35 -5.72
C GLN A 492 -32.60 -4.54 -5.37
#